data_f4a167b9b7510e6937fb596ff8dfd79b
#
_entry.id   f4a167b9b7510e6937fb596ff8dfd79b
#
_cell.length_a   1.000
_cell.length_b   1.000
_cell.length_c   1.000
_cell.angle_alpha   90.00
_cell.angle_beta   90.00
_cell.angle_gamma   90.00
#
_symmetry.space_group_name_H-M   'P 1'
#
loop_
_entity.id
_entity.type
_entity.pdbx_description
1 polymer ?
#
loop_
_entity_poly.entity_id
_entity_poly.type
_entity_poly.pdbx_seq_one_letter_code
_entity_poly.pdbx_strand_id
1 'polypeptide(L)'
;MNIFHLQNAHKAFNTLTKKTIYASSMILAAVASAQENDQVEEVIVTAQKKSENLQDVPISVTNLSSDDLESLNIRDFYDYVNQLPSVQAIQRRPGDGTLFMRGISDGGSGNNQSLQGSSVATYLDETPVTMISDNLEVHMYDIERVEALAGPQGTLYGAASQAGNLKIITKKPTDEFDSGFNVGIERTTNGSPSNMVEGFVNIPLTKNAAVRIVGYEDKDGGYIDNVPDTLSYPLFGSVTNADMVEEDFNESIKAGFRAALRVNLSDSWLLDASVVGQEMETDG
;
A
#
# COMPACT_ATOMS: atom_id res chain seq x y z
N MET A 1 50.01 23.20 63.98
CA MET A 1 49.51 23.34 62.57
C MET A 1 48.80 22.01 62.21
N ASN A 2 47.50 22.11 61.91
CA ASN A 2 46.48 21.06 62.14
C ASN A 2 46.53 19.88 61.15
N ILE A 3 46.84 18.69 61.66
CA ILE A 3 46.76 17.39 60.99
C ILE A 3 45.31 17.09 60.53
N PHE A 4 44.29 17.71 61.14
CA PHE A 4 42.88 17.55 60.81
C PHE A 4 42.48 18.14 59.44
N HIS A 5 43.19 19.13 58.93
CA HIS A 5 42.88 19.71 57.59
C HIS A 5 43.38 18.85 56.43
N LEU A 6 44.45 18.10 56.60
CA LEU A 6 44.99 17.21 55.56
C LEU A 6 44.14 15.95 55.32
N GLN A 7 43.54 15.40 56.40
CA GLN A 7 42.68 14.22 56.30
C GLN A 7 41.35 14.52 55.61
N ASN A 8 40.78 15.72 55.80
CA ASN A 8 39.53 16.12 55.09
C ASN A 8 39.75 16.43 53.60
N ALA A 9 40.90 17.00 53.25
CA ALA A 9 41.25 17.24 51.85
C ALA A 9 41.47 15.91 51.09
N HIS A 10 42.07 14.90 51.70
CA HIS A 10 42.30 13.58 51.11
C HIS A 10 40.99 12.80 50.92
N LYS A 11 40.03 12.88 51.86
CA LYS A 11 38.69 12.30 51.72
C LYS A 11 37.87 12.99 50.61
N ALA A 12 37.93 14.31 50.53
CA ALA A 12 37.23 15.05 49.48
C ALA A 12 37.80 14.75 48.08
N PHE A 13 39.13 14.66 47.94
CA PHE A 13 39.79 14.31 46.67
C PHE A 13 39.45 12.89 46.22
N ASN A 14 39.47 11.89 47.12
CA ASN A 14 39.09 10.50 46.79
C ASN A 14 37.62 10.35 46.45
N THR A 15 36.73 11.20 46.98
CA THR A 15 35.30 11.17 46.66
C THR A 15 35.02 11.83 45.28
N LEU A 16 35.76 12.88 44.93
CA LEU A 16 35.66 13.52 43.64
C LEU A 16 36.16 12.61 42.51
N THR A 17 37.34 12.00 42.69
CA THR A 17 37.92 11.08 41.70
C THR A 17 37.06 9.84 41.46
N LYS A 18 36.45 9.26 42.48
CA LYS A 18 35.49 8.16 42.32
C LYS A 18 34.24 8.57 41.56
N LYS A 19 33.66 9.73 41.86
CA LYS A 19 32.49 10.24 41.11
C LYS A 19 32.79 10.52 39.63
N THR A 20 33.99 11.04 39.33
CA THR A 20 34.43 11.31 37.96
C THR A 20 34.64 10.01 37.16
N ILE A 21 35.21 8.96 37.80
CA ILE A 21 35.41 7.65 37.18
C ILE A 21 34.05 6.95 36.91
N TYR A 22 33.09 7.03 37.82
CA TYR A 22 31.74 6.48 37.58
C TYR A 22 30.96 7.23 36.50
N ALA A 23 31.09 8.56 36.45
CA ALA A 23 30.47 9.35 35.37
C ALA A 23 31.08 9.05 33.99
N SER A 24 32.42 8.89 33.90
CA SER A 24 33.10 8.53 32.66
C SER A 24 32.77 7.11 32.22
N SER A 25 32.63 6.15 33.14
CA SER A 25 32.22 4.77 32.79
C SER A 25 30.77 4.66 32.35
N MET A 26 29.86 5.49 32.91
CA MET A 26 28.47 5.57 32.41
C MET A 26 28.36 6.17 31.00
N ILE A 27 29.17 7.18 30.69
CA ILE A 27 29.18 7.78 29.36
C ILE A 27 29.76 6.77 28.34
N LEU A 28 30.80 6.02 28.69
CA LEU A 28 31.37 4.98 27.80
C LEU A 28 30.40 3.82 27.57
N ALA A 29 29.60 3.43 28.57
CA ALA A 29 28.58 2.40 28.43
C ALA A 29 27.38 2.88 27.57
N ALA A 30 27.01 4.16 27.61
CA ALA A 30 25.97 4.74 26.79
C ALA A 30 26.38 4.85 25.29
N VAL A 31 27.67 5.06 25.01
CA VAL A 31 28.17 5.10 23.64
C VAL A 31 28.32 3.69 23.04
N ALA A 32 28.57 2.68 23.86
CA ALA A 32 28.67 1.28 23.42
C ALA A 32 27.30 0.65 23.06
N SER A 33 26.19 1.19 23.60
CA SER A 33 24.82 0.75 23.25
C SER A 33 24.22 1.51 22.07
N ALA A 34 24.92 2.49 21.48
CA ALA A 34 24.50 3.23 20.29
C ALA A 34 25.11 2.67 18.99
N GLN A 35 25.65 1.46 18.98
CA GLN A 35 25.78 0.69 17.76
C GLN A 35 24.41 0.09 17.44
N GLU A 36 23.49 0.91 16.92
CA GLU A 36 22.44 0.42 16.06
C GLU A 36 23.09 -0.46 15.01
N ASN A 37 22.73 -1.72 15.00
CA ASN A 37 23.01 -2.63 13.92
C ASN A 37 22.30 -2.03 12.71
N ASP A 38 22.98 -1.23 11.94
CA ASP A 38 22.57 -0.73 10.64
C ASP A 38 22.66 -1.92 9.66
N GLN A 39 21.88 -2.98 9.98
CA GLN A 39 21.62 -4.03 9.01
C GLN A 39 20.68 -3.38 8.01
N VAL A 40 21.25 -3.02 6.85
CA VAL A 40 20.45 -2.63 5.68
C VAL A 40 19.42 -3.75 5.49
N GLU A 41 18.18 -3.42 5.69
CA GLU A 41 17.07 -4.37 5.52
C GLU A 41 17.11 -4.90 4.07
N GLU A 42 17.22 -6.20 3.94
CA GLU A 42 17.28 -6.84 2.63
C GLU A 42 15.89 -6.83 2.01
N VAL A 43 15.67 -5.98 1.02
CA VAL A 43 14.39 -5.87 0.31
C VAL A 43 14.29 -7.01 -0.70
N ILE A 44 13.40 -7.97 -0.43
CA ILE A 44 13.11 -9.09 -1.33
C ILE A 44 11.96 -8.73 -2.24
N VAL A 45 12.15 -8.94 -3.55
CA VAL A 45 11.15 -8.71 -4.59
C VAL A 45 10.90 -9.97 -5.41
N THR A 46 9.77 -10.02 -6.10
CA THR A 46 9.40 -11.14 -7.00
C THR A 46 9.30 -10.70 -8.46
N ALA A 47 10.06 -9.70 -8.82
CA ALA A 47 10.09 -9.07 -10.14
C ALA A 47 10.34 -10.03 -11.31
N GLN A 48 11.16 -11.07 -11.10
CA GLN A 48 11.47 -12.10 -12.10
C GLN A 48 10.74 -13.43 -11.86
N LYS A 49 9.63 -13.41 -11.13
CA LYS A 49 8.90 -14.62 -10.68
C LYS A 49 9.73 -15.55 -9.80
N LYS A 50 10.73 -15.00 -9.13
CA LYS A 50 11.57 -15.61 -8.11
C LYS A 50 11.78 -14.59 -7.00
N SER A 51 11.96 -15.08 -5.78
CA SER A 51 12.38 -14.22 -4.66
C SER A 51 13.86 -13.90 -4.80
N GLU A 52 14.18 -12.64 -5.04
CA GLU A 52 15.55 -12.14 -5.23
C GLU A 52 15.72 -10.82 -4.47
N ASN A 53 16.95 -10.52 -4.05
CA ASN A 53 17.24 -9.22 -3.48
C ASN A 53 17.05 -8.13 -4.55
N LEU A 54 16.37 -7.04 -4.18
CA LEU A 54 16.12 -5.91 -5.08
C LEU A 54 17.38 -5.39 -5.77
N GLN A 55 18.55 -5.44 -5.09
CA GLN A 55 19.82 -4.98 -5.63
C GLN A 55 20.41 -5.91 -6.71
N ASP A 56 20.00 -7.16 -6.73
CA ASP A 56 20.47 -8.16 -7.70
C ASP A 56 19.60 -8.22 -8.96
N VAL A 57 18.43 -7.55 -8.94
CA VAL A 57 17.49 -7.55 -10.07
C VAL A 57 17.97 -6.58 -11.17
N PRO A 58 18.24 -7.05 -12.41
CA PRO A 58 18.80 -6.23 -13.48
C PRO A 58 17.77 -5.34 -14.20
N ILE A 59 16.67 -5.00 -13.55
CA ILE A 59 15.62 -4.12 -14.06
C ILE A 59 15.30 -3.03 -13.02
N SER A 60 14.70 -1.93 -13.48
CA SER A 60 14.27 -0.87 -12.56
C SER A 60 13.01 -1.31 -11.84
N VAL A 61 13.12 -1.58 -10.54
CA VAL A 61 12.03 -1.93 -9.65
C VAL A 61 11.92 -0.87 -8.55
N THR A 62 10.71 -0.41 -8.29
CA THR A 62 10.38 0.37 -7.10
C THR A 62 9.49 -0.51 -6.23
N ASN A 63 9.81 -0.59 -4.94
CA ASN A 63 9.06 -1.37 -3.95
C ASN A 63 8.48 -0.43 -2.89
N LEU A 64 7.22 -0.65 -2.53
CA LEU A 64 6.58 -0.11 -1.33
C LEU A 64 6.29 -1.28 -0.40
N SER A 65 6.95 -1.32 0.74
CA SER A 65 6.77 -2.34 1.76
C SER A 65 5.44 -2.19 2.52
N SER A 66 5.06 -3.17 3.34
CA SER A 66 3.90 -3.05 4.22
C SER A 66 4.04 -1.89 5.20
N ASP A 67 5.26 -1.63 5.70
CA ASP A 67 5.55 -0.53 6.61
C ASP A 67 5.41 0.83 5.90
N ASP A 68 5.81 0.93 4.63
CA ASP A 68 5.56 2.13 3.81
C ASP A 68 4.06 2.34 3.61
N LEU A 69 3.31 1.28 3.27
CA LEU A 69 1.86 1.36 3.07
C LEU A 69 1.14 1.81 4.35
N GLU A 70 1.51 1.28 5.51
CA GLU A 70 0.92 1.66 6.79
C GLU A 70 1.34 3.08 7.23
N SER A 71 2.63 3.42 7.16
CA SER A 71 3.14 4.72 7.63
C SER A 71 2.66 5.90 6.80
N LEU A 72 2.42 5.69 5.50
CA LEU A 72 1.89 6.69 4.57
C LEU A 72 0.35 6.66 4.50
N ASN A 73 -0.32 5.79 5.28
CA ASN A 73 -1.78 5.59 5.26
C ASN A 73 -2.32 5.36 3.85
N ILE A 74 -1.66 4.47 3.10
CA ILE A 74 -2.04 4.13 1.73
C ILE A 74 -3.21 3.15 1.77
N ARG A 75 -4.37 3.56 1.25
CA ARG A 75 -5.59 2.76 1.26
C ARG A 75 -6.11 2.40 -0.12
N ASP A 76 -5.80 3.22 -1.10
CA ASP A 76 -6.32 3.07 -2.44
C ASP A 76 -5.23 3.10 -3.53
N PHE A 77 -5.69 2.98 -4.76
CA PHE A 77 -4.87 3.00 -5.96
C PHE A 77 -4.06 4.29 -6.13
N TYR A 78 -4.65 5.45 -5.84
CA TYR A 78 -3.98 6.74 -6.06
C TYR A 78 -2.94 7.03 -5.02
N ASP A 79 -3.19 6.60 -3.79
CA ASP A 79 -2.24 6.77 -2.71
C ASP A 79 -0.91 6.12 -3.06
N TYR A 80 -0.91 4.84 -3.49
CA TYR A 80 0.34 4.18 -3.81
C TYR A 80 0.95 4.60 -5.16
N VAL A 81 0.13 4.93 -6.16
CA VAL A 81 0.65 5.41 -7.45
C VAL A 81 1.45 6.71 -7.28
N ASN A 82 0.99 7.61 -6.42
CA ASN A 82 1.69 8.86 -6.12
C ASN A 82 3.05 8.65 -5.42
N GLN A 83 3.27 7.48 -4.81
CA GLN A 83 4.55 7.10 -4.20
C GLN A 83 5.50 6.40 -5.18
N LEU A 84 5.05 6.05 -6.38
CA LEU A 84 5.82 5.31 -7.38
C LEU A 84 6.35 6.25 -8.47
N PRO A 85 7.63 6.68 -8.45
CA PRO A 85 8.16 7.70 -9.38
C PRO A 85 8.06 7.32 -10.87
N SER A 86 8.03 6.03 -11.18
CA SER A 86 7.94 5.54 -12.55
C SER A 86 6.50 5.40 -13.06
N VAL A 87 5.51 5.50 -12.18
CA VAL A 87 4.09 5.27 -12.47
C VAL A 87 3.34 6.60 -12.41
N GLN A 88 2.41 6.77 -13.28
CA GLN A 88 1.44 7.87 -13.28
C GLN A 88 0.06 7.29 -13.54
N ALA A 89 -0.97 7.91 -13.01
CA ALA A 89 -2.35 7.54 -13.29
C ALA A 89 -3.18 8.77 -13.66
N ILE A 90 -4.16 8.56 -14.52
CA ILE A 90 -5.24 9.51 -14.74
C ILE A 90 -6.52 8.82 -14.34
N GLN A 91 -7.22 9.38 -13.37
CA GLN A 91 -8.56 8.93 -12.96
C GLN A 91 -9.60 9.92 -13.46
N ARG A 92 -10.72 9.40 -13.92
CA ARG A 92 -11.89 10.19 -14.30
C ARG A 92 -12.97 10.11 -13.23
N ARG A 93 -13.09 8.96 -12.62
CA ARG A 93 -14.00 8.65 -11.51
C ARG A 93 -13.43 7.47 -10.74
N PRO A 94 -13.90 7.19 -9.53
CA PRO A 94 -13.52 5.97 -8.81
C PRO A 94 -13.71 4.72 -9.68
N GLY A 95 -12.73 3.81 -9.72
CA GLY A 95 -12.74 2.62 -10.55
C GLY A 95 -12.39 2.81 -12.04
N ASP A 96 -12.28 4.05 -12.53
CA ASP A 96 -11.92 4.36 -13.94
C ASP A 96 -10.56 5.07 -13.97
N GLY A 97 -9.49 4.29 -13.95
CA GLY A 97 -8.13 4.78 -13.94
C GLY A 97 -7.26 4.19 -15.05
N THR A 98 -6.46 5.01 -15.72
CA THR A 98 -5.47 4.57 -16.70
C THR A 98 -4.07 4.74 -16.14
N LEU A 99 -3.27 3.67 -16.21
CA LEU A 99 -1.87 3.66 -15.78
C LEU A 99 -0.92 3.98 -16.93
N PHE A 100 0.12 4.73 -16.58
CA PHE A 100 1.23 5.06 -17.47
C PHE A 100 2.55 4.75 -16.76
N MET A 101 3.51 4.24 -17.49
CA MET A 101 4.87 4.11 -17.00
C MET A 101 5.84 4.83 -17.92
N ARG A 102 6.72 5.68 -17.36
CA ARG A 102 7.73 6.45 -18.07
C ARG A 102 7.14 7.25 -19.25
N GLY A 103 5.92 7.76 -19.11
CA GLY A 103 5.21 8.50 -20.14
C GLY A 103 4.70 7.66 -21.31
N ILE A 104 4.82 6.33 -21.25
CA ILE A 104 4.23 5.43 -22.23
C ILE A 104 2.78 5.15 -21.82
N SER A 105 1.88 5.49 -22.72
CA SER A 105 0.44 5.30 -22.61
C SER A 105 -0.03 4.28 -23.66
N ASP A 106 -1.16 3.68 -23.42
CA ASP A 106 -1.87 2.85 -24.39
C ASP A 106 -2.52 3.68 -25.52
N GLY A 107 -2.34 5.01 -25.50
CA GLY A 107 -2.97 5.90 -26.48
C GLY A 107 -4.46 6.14 -26.25
N GLY A 108 -5.00 5.71 -25.13
CA GLY A 108 -6.43 5.77 -24.76
C GLY A 108 -6.99 7.17 -24.50
N SER A 109 -6.69 8.11 -25.39
CA SER A 109 -7.28 9.46 -25.39
C SER A 109 -8.28 9.58 -26.54
N GLY A 110 -9.55 9.34 -26.26
CA GLY A 110 -10.62 9.59 -27.24
C GLY A 110 -11.71 8.52 -27.26
N ASN A 111 -12.69 8.69 -28.11
CA ASN A 111 -13.91 7.88 -28.25
C ASN A 111 -13.71 6.38 -28.59
N ASN A 112 -12.48 5.89 -28.68
CA ASN A 112 -12.14 4.50 -29.02
C ASN A 112 -11.38 3.76 -27.89
N GLN A 113 -11.49 4.17 -26.65
CA GLN A 113 -10.83 3.53 -25.49
C GLN A 113 -11.18 2.04 -25.34
N SER A 114 -12.36 1.64 -25.78
CA SER A 114 -12.86 0.26 -25.66
C SER A 114 -12.06 -0.80 -26.44
N LEU A 115 -11.08 -0.42 -27.27
CA LEU A 115 -10.33 -1.33 -28.14
C LEU A 115 -8.83 -1.34 -27.90
N GLN A 116 -8.32 -0.51 -27.00
CA GLN A 116 -6.88 -0.47 -26.69
C GLN A 116 -6.63 -1.12 -25.33
N GLY A 117 -5.82 -2.15 -25.34
CA GLY A 117 -5.38 -2.81 -24.12
C GLY A 117 -4.38 -1.94 -23.36
N SER A 118 -4.38 -2.04 -22.04
CA SER A 118 -3.40 -1.36 -21.18
C SER A 118 -1.96 -1.67 -21.60
N SER A 119 -1.08 -0.69 -21.53
CA SER A 119 0.37 -0.87 -21.73
C SER A 119 1.11 -1.22 -20.44
N VAL A 120 0.46 -1.11 -19.30
CA VAL A 120 0.95 -1.52 -17.98
C VAL A 120 0.10 -2.68 -17.48
N ALA A 121 0.70 -3.84 -17.26
CA ALA A 121 0.00 -4.98 -16.70
C ALA A 121 -0.09 -4.87 -15.18
N THR A 122 -1.27 -5.11 -14.63
CA THR A 122 -1.51 -5.17 -13.18
C THR A 122 -1.70 -6.62 -12.75
N TYR A 123 -1.00 -7.00 -11.69
CA TYR A 123 -1.05 -8.33 -11.10
C TYR A 123 -1.46 -8.26 -9.63
N LEU A 124 -2.35 -9.14 -9.22
CA LEU A 124 -2.62 -9.43 -7.82
C LEU A 124 -2.00 -10.80 -7.51
N ASP A 125 -0.95 -10.82 -6.70
CA ASP A 125 -0.05 -11.97 -6.55
C ASP A 125 0.50 -12.41 -7.93
N GLU A 126 0.21 -13.63 -8.35
CA GLU A 126 0.61 -14.16 -9.66
C GLU A 126 -0.53 -14.13 -10.70
N THR A 127 -1.70 -13.59 -10.33
CA THR A 127 -2.87 -13.53 -11.21
C THR A 127 -2.92 -12.20 -11.95
N PRO A 128 -2.96 -12.19 -13.29
CA PRO A 128 -3.17 -10.95 -14.04
C PRO A 128 -4.60 -10.45 -13.81
N VAL A 129 -4.72 -9.19 -13.39
CA VAL A 129 -5.99 -8.50 -13.15
C VAL A 129 -6.14 -7.27 -14.04
N THR A 130 -5.33 -7.18 -15.09
CA THR A 130 -5.37 -6.11 -16.08
C THR A 130 -6.69 -6.14 -16.84
N MET A 131 -7.39 -5.03 -16.86
CA MET A 131 -8.63 -4.84 -17.61
C MET A 131 -8.37 -4.09 -18.93
N ILE A 132 -9.32 -4.13 -19.86
CA ILE A 132 -9.12 -3.57 -21.22
C ILE A 132 -9.20 -2.04 -21.21
N SER A 133 -10.02 -1.43 -20.40
CA SER A 133 -10.23 0.02 -20.40
C SER A 133 -9.98 0.67 -19.05
N ASP A 134 -9.92 -0.11 -18.00
CA ASP A 134 -9.84 0.37 -16.64
C ASP A 134 -8.76 -0.35 -15.85
N ASN A 135 -8.38 0.19 -14.73
CA ASN A 135 -7.49 -0.48 -13.81
C ASN A 135 -8.28 -0.95 -12.59
N LEU A 136 -8.08 -2.18 -12.19
CA LEU A 136 -8.72 -2.69 -10.99
C LEU A 136 -8.16 -1.97 -9.76
N GLU A 137 -9.02 -1.24 -9.07
CA GLU A 137 -8.68 -0.62 -7.79
C GLU A 137 -8.76 -1.67 -6.68
N VAL A 138 -7.63 -2.26 -6.34
CA VAL A 138 -7.53 -3.19 -5.22
C VAL A 138 -7.44 -2.39 -3.92
N HIS A 139 -8.28 -2.71 -2.94
CA HIS A 139 -8.18 -2.15 -1.60
C HIS A 139 -6.87 -2.59 -0.92
N MET A 140 -6.14 -1.63 -0.34
CA MET A 140 -4.74 -1.81 0.07
C MET A 140 -4.60 -2.31 1.51
N TYR A 141 -5.56 -3.06 2.01
CA TYR A 141 -5.49 -3.69 3.32
C TYR A 141 -4.87 -5.09 3.28
N ASP A 142 -4.02 -5.39 4.26
CA ASP A 142 -3.34 -6.67 4.40
C ASP A 142 -2.48 -7.03 3.17
N ILE A 143 -1.83 -6.02 2.61
CA ILE A 143 -0.88 -6.13 1.51
C ILE A 143 0.54 -6.24 2.09
N GLU A 144 1.35 -7.12 1.50
CA GLU A 144 2.74 -7.30 1.87
C GLU A 144 3.62 -6.21 1.25
N ARG A 145 3.40 -5.94 -0.06
CA ARG A 145 4.12 -4.90 -0.79
C ARG A 145 3.51 -4.63 -2.15
N VAL A 146 3.90 -3.50 -2.74
CA VAL A 146 3.62 -3.16 -4.14
C VAL A 146 4.94 -3.02 -4.89
N GLU A 147 5.09 -3.74 -6.00
CA GLU A 147 6.26 -3.69 -6.88
C GLU A 147 5.90 -3.03 -8.21
N ALA A 148 6.61 -1.97 -8.60
CA ALA A 148 6.51 -1.36 -9.93
C ALA A 148 7.74 -1.69 -10.75
N LEU A 149 7.58 -2.49 -11.80
CA LEU A 149 8.61 -2.93 -12.70
C LEU A 149 8.58 -2.07 -13.96
N ALA A 150 9.52 -1.15 -14.10
CA ALA A 150 9.53 -0.21 -15.21
C ALA A 150 10.31 -0.73 -16.41
N GLY A 151 9.65 -0.73 -17.58
CA GLY A 151 10.18 -1.21 -18.85
C GLY A 151 9.51 -2.47 -19.35
N PRO A 152 9.76 -2.90 -20.61
CA PRO A 152 9.09 -4.04 -21.23
C PRO A 152 9.32 -5.34 -20.47
N GLN A 153 8.25 -6.03 -20.08
CA GLN A 153 8.27 -7.28 -19.32
C GLN A 153 7.48 -8.41 -20.03
N GLY A 154 7.17 -8.25 -21.31
CA GLY A 154 6.29 -9.16 -22.06
C GLY A 154 6.74 -10.62 -22.10
N THR A 155 8.03 -10.92 -21.97
CA THR A 155 8.56 -12.29 -21.95
C THR A 155 8.15 -13.09 -20.71
N LEU A 156 8.04 -12.44 -19.55
CA LEU A 156 7.68 -13.08 -18.28
C LEU A 156 6.19 -12.89 -17.93
N TYR A 157 5.64 -11.76 -18.31
CA TYR A 157 4.32 -11.31 -17.89
C TYR A 157 3.29 -11.28 -19.04
N GLY A 158 3.73 -11.49 -20.28
CA GLY A 158 2.81 -11.59 -21.42
C GLY A 158 2.22 -10.26 -21.87
N ALA A 159 0.93 -10.27 -22.20
CA ALA A 159 0.23 -9.11 -22.75
C ALA A 159 0.16 -7.94 -21.76
N ALA A 160 -0.02 -6.73 -22.29
CA ALA A 160 -0.13 -5.47 -21.52
C ALA A 160 1.14 -5.04 -20.77
N SER A 161 2.27 -5.75 -20.90
CA SER A 161 3.53 -5.47 -20.21
C SER A 161 4.54 -4.71 -21.07
N GLN A 162 4.07 -3.77 -21.89
CA GLN A 162 4.91 -3.02 -22.82
C GLN A 162 5.68 -1.88 -22.13
N ALA A 163 4.99 -1.14 -21.28
CA ALA A 163 5.58 -0.04 -20.50
C ALA A 163 6.15 -0.52 -19.17
N GLY A 164 5.56 -1.57 -18.60
CA GLY A 164 5.95 -2.17 -17.33
C GLY A 164 4.84 -2.97 -16.69
N ASN A 165 5.08 -3.36 -15.43
CA ASN A 165 4.13 -4.10 -14.61
C ASN A 165 3.99 -3.45 -13.24
N LEU A 166 2.78 -3.53 -12.71
CA LEU A 166 2.46 -3.25 -11.34
C LEU A 166 2.02 -4.55 -10.66
N LYS A 167 2.69 -4.94 -9.57
CA LYS A 167 2.35 -6.14 -8.81
C LYS A 167 1.93 -5.74 -7.40
N ILE A 168 0.77 -6.20 -6.98
CA ILE A 168 0.27 -6.08 -5.62
C ILE A 168 0.40 -7.47 -4.99
N ILE A 169 1.23 -7.59 -3.97
CA ILE A 169 1.51 -8.85 -3.30
C ILE A 169 0.82 -8.86 -1.95
N THR A 170 -0.04 -9.86 -1.73
CA THR A 170 -0.83 -9.97 -0.51
C THR A 170 -0.07 -10.71 0.60
N LYS A 171 -0.32 -10.36 1.87
CA LYS A 171 0.23 -11.11 3.00
C LYS A 171 -0.26 -12.57 2.95
N LYS A 172 0.67 -13.50 3.07
CA LYS A 172 0.38 -14.94 2.98
C LYS A 172 0.04 -15.53 4.34
N PRO A 173 -0.71 -16.65 4.38
CA PRO A 173 -0.93 -17.39 5.62
C PRO A 173 0.39 -17.82 6.28
N THR A 174 0.47 -17.69 7.61
CA THR A 174 1.62 -18.05 8.44
C THR A 174 1.27 -19.15 9.43
N ASP A 175 2.25 -19.78 10.03
CA ASP A 175 2.12 -20.84 11.03
C ASP A 175 1.79 -20.34 12.46
N GLU A 176 1.66 -19.04 12.64
CA GLU A 176 1.27 -18.41 13.90
C GLU A 176 -0.15 -17.81 13.80
N PHE A 177 -0.89 -17.85 14.91
CA PHE A 177 -2.18 -17.16 14.98
C PHE A 177 -1.93 -15.65 15.04
N ASP A 178 -2.60 -14.92 14.15
CA ASP A 178 -2.54 -13.48 14.09
C ASP A 178 -3.90 -12.90 13.69
N SER A 179 -4.23 -11.71 14.17
CA SER A 179 -5.46 -11.03 13.79
C SER A 179 -5.34 -9.53 14.02
N GLY A 180 -6.01 -8.76 13.19
CA GLY A 180 -6.06 -7.32 13.32
C GLY A 180 -7.36 -6.76 12.76
N PHE A 181 -7.70 -5.55 13.19
CA PHE A 181 -8.80 -4.79 12.61
C PHE A 181 -8.49 -3.30 12.69
N ASN A 182 -9.00 -2.54 11.71
CA ASN A 182 -8.95 -1.09 11.68
C ASN A 182 -10.34 -0.53 11.51
N VAL A 183 -10.57 0.64 12.09
CA VAL A 183 -11.79 1.44 11.91
C VAL A 183 -11.37 2.87 11.67
N GLY A 184 -11.81 3.45 10.57
CA GLY A 184 -11.56 4.84 10.19
C GLY A 184 -12.85 5.64 10.09
N ILE A 185 -12.79 6.92 10.48
CA ILE A 185 -13.85 7.91 10.22
C ILE A 185 -13.15 9.17 9.76
N GLU A 186 -13.53 9.66 8.60
CA GLU A 186 -13.00 10.87 8.00
C GLU A 186 -14.13 11.78 7.53
N ARG A 187 -13.81 13.03 7.24
CA ARG A 187 -14.74 13.96 6.63
C ARG A 187 -14.01 15.02 5.83
N THR A 188 -14.40 15.14 4.57
CA THR A 188 -14.03 16.28 3.74
C THR A 188 -14.83 17.51 4.15
N THR A 189 -14.22 18.70 4.09
CA THR A 189 -14.93 19.96 4.42
C THR A 189 -16.13 20.14 3.48
N ASN A 190 -17.28 20.33 4.05
CA ASN A 190 -18.58 20.42 3.36
C ASN A 190 -19.00 19.14 2.62
N GLY A 191 -18.42 17.99 2.94
CA GLY A 191 -18.81 16.70 2.38
C GLY A 191 -19.48 15.79 3.42
N SER A 192 -19.97 14.66 2.95
CA SER A 192 -20.47 13.56 3.76
C SER A 192 -19.36 12.85 4.53
N PRO A 193 -19.64 12.20 5.66
CA PRO A 193 -18.64 11.43 6.39
C PRO A 193 -18.24 10.17 5.62
N SER A 194 -16.92 9.90 5.58
CA SER A 194 -16.35 8.63 5.15
C SER A 194 -16.16 7.71 6.34
N ASN A 195 -16.32 6.41 6.15
CA ASN A 195 -16.06 5.41 7.18
C ASN A 195 -15.47 4.14 6.57
N MET A 196 -14.54 3.53 7.30
CA MET A 196 -13.85 2.32 6.91
C MET A 196 -13.86 1.32 8.05
N VAL A 197 -14.10 0.05 7.73
CA VAL A 197 -13.93 -1.08 8.64
C VAL A 197 -13.21 -2.18 7.88
N GLU A 198 -12.10 -2.64 8.42
CA GLU A 198 -11.32 -3.70 7.81
C GLU A 198 -10.71 -4.61 8.87
N GLY A 199 -10.52 -5.89 8.53
CA GLY A 199 -9.95 -6.83 9.48
C GLY A 199 -9.43 -8.10 8.81
N PHE A 200 -8.50 -8.74 9.49
CA PHE A 200 -7.99 -10.04 9.09
C PHE A 200 -7.87 -11.00 10.27
N VAL A 201 -7.86 -12.28 9.93
CA VAL A 201 -7.50 -13.36 10.85
C VAL A 201 -6.63 -14.38 10.12
N ASN A 202 -5.51 -14.75 10.73
CA ASN A 202 -4.61 -15.80 10.31
C ASN A 202 -4.72 -16.99 11.27
N ILE A 203 -5.08 -18.16 10.78
CA ILE A 203 -5.34 -19.35 11.58
C ILE A 203 -4.42 -20.47 11.12
N PRO A 204 -3.45 -20.89 11.94
CA PRO A 204 -2.70 -22.12 11.68
C PRO A 204 -3.62 -23.34 11.89
N LEU A 205 -3.87 -24.09 10.83
CA LEU A 205 -4.72 -25.29 10.88
C LEU A 205 -3.92 -26.51 11.37
N THR A 206 -2.68 -26.60 10.90
CA THR A 206 -1.72 -27.64 11.27
C THR A 206 -0.31 -27.06 11.23
N LYS A 207 0.70 -27.86 11.57
CA LYS A 207 2.11 -27.43 11.41
C LYS A 207 2.51 -27.12 9.97
N ASN A 208 1.73 -27.60 9.00
CA ASN A 208 2.05 -27.49 7.58
C ASN A 208 0.97 -26.75 6.80
N ALA A 209 -0.10 -26.29 7.43
CA ALA A 209 -1.20 -25.64 6.76
C ALA A 209 -1.76 -24.47 7.57
N ALA A 210 -2.02 -23.37 6.92
CA ALA A 210 -2.63 -22.18 7.50
C ALA A 210 -3.62 -21.52 6.53
N VAL A 211 -4.56 -20.79 7.10
CA VAL A 211 -5.55 -20.01 6.37
C VAL A 211 -5.49 -18.56 6.85
N ARG A 212 -5.62 -17.61 5.91
CA ARG A 212 -5.75 -16.18 6.19
C ARG A 212 -7.02 -15.66 5.54
N ILE A 213 -7.86 -14.99 6.32
CA ILE A 213 -9.14 -14.43 5.87
C ILE A 213 -9.09 -12.93 6.14
N VAL A 214 -9.48 -12.14 5.15
CA VAL A 214 -9.52 -10.69 5.17
C VAL A 214 -10.91 -10.24 4.75
N GLY A 215 -11.44 -9.20 5.37
CA GLY A 215 -12.68 -8.55 4.97
C GLY A 215 -12.60 -7.06 5.19
N TYR A 216 -13.25 -6.28 4.34
CA TYR A 216 -13.27 -4.82 4.41
C TYR A 216 -14.53 -4.23 3.81
N GLU A 217 -14.89 -3.06 4.31
CA GLU A 217 -15.84 -2.12 3.73
C GLU A 217 -15.26 -0.71 3.91
N ASP A 218 -15.14 0.00 2.81
CA ASP A 218 -14.61 1.37 2.77
C ASP A 218 -15.60 2.25 2.00
N LYS A 219 -16.17 3.22 2.70
CA LYS A 219 -17.12 4.20 2.17
C LYS A 219 -16.46 5.56 2.17
N ASP A 220 -16.24 6.10 0.97
CA ASP A 220 -15.82 7.48 0.78
C ASP A 220 -17.06 8.36 0.59
N GLY A 221 -17.27 9.29 1.52
CA GLY A 221 -18.37 10.25 1.46
C GLY A 221 -18.15 11.26 0.33
N GLY A 222 -19.21 11.55 -0.39
CA GLY A 222 -19.21 12.55 -1.45
C GLY A 222 -18.88 13.96 -0.94
N TYR A 223 -18.45 14.82 -1.84
CA TYR A 223 -18.14 16.24 -1.55
C TYR A 223 -18.39 17.16 -2.75
N ILE A 224 -18.99 16.63 -3.81
CA ILE A 224 -19.35 17.39 -5.02
C ILE A 224 -20.87 17.55 -5.06
N ASP A 225 -21.34 18.80 -5.08
CA ASP A 225 -22.75 19.09 -5.21
C ASP A 225 -23.14 19.24 -6.68
N ASN A 226 -24.16 18.53 -7.09
CA ASN A 226 -24.82 18.77 -8.37
C ASN A 226 -25.89 19.87 -8.18
N VAL A 227 -25.47 21.12 -8.42
CA VAL A 227 -26.33 22.30 -8.21
C VAL A 227 -27.32 22.50 -9.36
N PRO A 228 -28.51 23.09 -9.11
CA PRO A 228 -29.52 23.34 -10.15
C PRO A 228 -29.00 24.33 -11.19
N ASP A 229 -29.09 23.95 -12.46
CA ASP A 229 -28.76 24.81 -13.61
C ASP A 229 -29.76 24.61 -14.75
N THR A 230 -29.84 25.61 -15.64
CA THR A 230 -30.66 25.58 -16.83
C THR A 230 -29.90 26.15 -18.02
N LEU A 231 -29.66 25.30 -19.00
CA LEU A 231 -29.04 25.67 -20.28
C LEU A 231 -30.14 26.00 -21.29
N SER A 232 -30.08 27.20 -21.88
CA SER A 232 -31.05 27.65 -22.92
C SER A 232 -30.37 27.64 -24.29
N TYR A 233 -30.99 26.89 -25.21
CA TYR A 233 -30.55 26.79 -26.59
C TYR A 233 -31.51 27.53 -27.51
N PRO A 234 -31.04 28.41 -28.39
CA PRO A 234 -31.91 29.26 -29.25
C PRO A 234 -32.88 28.48 -30.14
N LEU A 235 -32.53 27.23 -30.50
CA LEU A 235 -33.34 26.39 -31.42
C LEU A 235 -34.01 25.20 -30.76
N PHE A 236 -33.57 24.80 -29.57
CA PHE A 236 -34.01 23.55 -28.93
C PHE A 236 -34.72 23.77 -27.58
N GLY A 237 -34.86 25.06 -27.16
CA GLY A 237 -35.47 25.39 -25.87
C GLY A 237 -34.48 25.28 -24.68
N SER A 238 -35.01 25.15 -23.47
CA SER A 238 -34.22 25.06 -22.28
C SER A 238 -34.19 23.63 -21.73
N VAL A 239 -33.01 23.20 -21.29
CA VAL A 239 -32.79 21.92 -20.60
C VAL A 239 -32.36 22.24 -19.18
N THR A 240 -32.98 21.62 -18.21
CA THR A 240 -32.63 21.76 -16.79
C THR A 240 -32.19 20.43 -16.20
N ASN A 241 -31.31 20.47 -15.20
CA ASN A 241 -30.92 19.33 -14.40
C ASN A 241 -31.69 19.20 -13.09
N ALA A 242 -32.87 19.84 -12.98
CA ALA A 242 -33.64 19.92 -11.73
C ALA A 242 -33.92 18.54 -11.07
N ASP A 243 -34.06 17.50 -11.90
CA ASP A 243 -34.30 16.12 -11.43
C ASP A 243 -33.01 15.37 -11.03
N MET A 244 -31.84 16.00 -11.19
CA MET A 244 -30.50 15.43 -10.92
C MET A 244 -29.75 16.23 -9.87
N VAL A 245 -30.42 17.17 -9.20
CA VAL A 245 -29.81 17.99 -8.13
C VAL A 245 -29.62 17.12 -6.89
N GLU A 246 -28.37 17.04 -6.43
CA GLU A 246 -27.98 16.19 -5.31
C GLU A 246 -26.77 16.80 -4.60
N GLU A 247 -26.77 16.78 -3.27
CA GLU A 247 -25.61 17.15 -2.46
C GLU A 247 -24.71 15.93 -2.29
N ASP A 248 -23.39 16.16 -2.23
CA ASP A 248 -22.37 15.12 -1.98
C ASP A 248 -22.43 13.94 -2.99
N PHE A 249 -22.68 14.23 -4.26
CA PHE A 249 -23.02 13.31 -5.34
C PHE A 249 -21.94 12.24 -5.63
N ASN A 250 -20.66 12.47 -5.33
CA ASN A 250 -19.57 11.56 -5.71
C ASN A 250 -19.20 10.57 -4.60
N GLU A 251 -20.17 9.94 -4.01
CA GLU A 251 -19.95 8.88 -3.02
C GLU A 251 -19.40 7.61 -3.68
N SER A 252 -18.49 6.90 -3.00
CA SER A 252 -18.08 5.56 -3.41
C SER A 252 -18.08 4.58 -2.24
N ILE A 253 -18.49 3.34 -2.50
CA ILE A 253 -18.47 2.24 -1.54
C ILE A 253 -17.70 1.08 -2.14
N LYS A 254 -16.68 0.62 -1.43
CA LYS A 254 -15.85 -0.52 -1.81
C LYS A 254 -15.94 -1.58 -0.72
N ALA A 255 -16.44 -2.76 -1.04
CA ALA A 255 -16.54 -3.88 -0.10
C ALA A 255 -15.91 -5.13 -0.69
N GLY A 256 -15.24 -5.92 0.14
CA GLY A 256 -14.59 -7.11 -0.37
C GLY A 256 -14.08 -8.07 0.70
N PHE A 257 -13.60 -9.19 0.19
CA PHE A 257 -12.99 -10.22 1.01
C PHE A 257 -11.87 -10.94 0.26
N ARG A 258 -10.95 -11.50 1.02
CA ARG A 258 -9.92 -12.43 0.54
C ARG A 258 -9.82 -13.61 1.49
N ALA A 259 -9.75 -14.83 0.94
CA ALA A 259 -9.41 -16.02 1.70
C ALA A 259 -8.25 -16.73 1.02
N ALA A 260 -7.18 -16.99 1.77
CA ALA A 260 -5.97 -17.64 1.29
C ALA A 260 -5.66 -18.87 2.12
N LEU A 261 -5.22 -19.94 1.46
CA LEU A 261 -4.78 -21.20 2.04
C LEU A 261 -3.33 -21.45 1.61
N ARG A 262 -2.47 -21.74 2.57
CA ARG A 262 -1.10 -22.21 2.33
C ARG A 262 -0.91 -23.59 2.91
N VAL A 263 -0.34 -24.51 2.11
CA VAL A 263 -0.06 -25.88 2.55
C VAL A 263 1.33 -26.31 2.10
N ASN A 264 2.21 -26.62 3.04
CA ASN A 264 3.47 -27.28 2.80
C ASN A 264 3.22 -28.79 2.61
N LEU A 265 3.13 -29.23 1.36
CA LEU A 265 2.87 -30.64 1.00
C LEU A 265 4.10 -31.53 1.26
N SER A 266 5.28 -30.97 1.09
CA SER A 266 6.58 -31.60 1.39
C SER A 266 7.66 -30.52 1.47
N ASP A 267 8.91 -30.89 1.77
CA ASP A 267 10.07 -29.96 1.79
C ASP A 267 10.32 -29.26 0.45
N SER A 268 9.74 -29.78 -0.65
CA SER A 268 9.96 -29.25 -2.00
C SER A 268 8.66 -28.75 -2.67
N TRP A 269 7.52 -28.93 -2.03
CA TRP A 269 6.21 -28.58 -2.60
C TRP A 269 5.40 -27.71 -1.65
N LEU A 270 5.09 -26.50 -2.11
CA LEU A 270 4.22 -25.54 -1.47
C LEU A 270 2.98 -25.33 -2.36
N LEU A 271 1.79 -25.40 -1.76
CA LEU A 271 0.54 -25.01 -2.39
C LEU A 271 0.04 -23.70 -1.76
N ASP A 272 -0.10 -22.69 -2.57
CA ASP A 272 -0.82 -21.47 -2.25
C ASP A 272 -2.09 -21.40 -3.11
N ALA A 273 -3.24 -21.20 -2.47
CA ALA A 273 -4.53 -21.03 -3.14
C ALA A 273 -5.25 -19.84 -2.51
N SER A 274 -5.88 -19.01 -3.32
CA SER A 274 -6.65 -17.86 -2.83
C SER A 274 -7.90 -17.62 -3.64
N VAL A 275 -8.90 -17.03 -2.99
CA VAL A 275 -10.10 -16.47 -3.61
C VAL A 275 -10.23 -15.03 -3.13
N VAL A 276 -10.54 -14.13 -4.06
CA VAL A 276 -10.74 -12.71 -3.82
C VAL A 276 -12.07 -12.31 -4.46
N GLY A 277 -12.86 -11.53 -3.74
CA GLY A 277 -14.07 -10.88 -4.25
C GLY A 277 -14.08 -9.44 -3.79
N GLN A 278 -14.36 -8.51 -4.72
CA GLN A 278 -14.54 -7.10 -4.43
C GLN A 278 -15.66 -6.56 -5.29
N GLU A 279 -16.49 -5.73 -4.69
CA GLU A 279 -17.51 -4.94 -5.34
C GLU A 279 -17.24 -3.46 -5.05
N MET A 280 -17.51 -2.62 -6.03
CA MET A 280 -17.39 -1.18 -5.93
C MET A 280 -18.61 -0.53 -6.54
N GLU A 281 -19.28 0.30 -5.77
CA GLU A 281 -20.41 1.12 -6.20
C GLU A 281 -19.99 2.59 -6.14
N THR A 282 -20.37 3.37 -7.14
CA THR A 282 -20.06 4.80 -7.21
C THR A 282 -21.26 5.57 -7.69
N ASP A 283 -21.58 6.64 -7.02
CA ASP A 283 -22.55 7.65 -7.48
C ASP A 283 -21.75 8.76 -8.17
N GLY A 284 -21.92 8.91 -9.52
CA GLY A 284 -21.20 9.93 -10.28
C GLY A 284 -20.34 9.46 -11.41
#